data_eff14b6958b5103c2029b3898eab9988
#
_entry.id   eff14b6958b5103c2029b3898eab9988
#
_cell.length_a   1.000
_cell.length_b   1.000
_cell.length_c   1.000
_cell.angle_alpha   90.00
_cell.angle_beta   90.00
_cell.angle_gamma   90.00
#
_symmetry.space_group_name_H-M   'P 1'
#
loop_
_entity.id
_entity.type
_entity.pdbx_description
1 polymer ?
#
loop_
_entity_poly.entity_id
_entity_poly.type
_entity_poly.pdbx_seq_one_letter_code
_entity_poly.pdbx_strand_id
1 'polypeptide(L)'
;MRLLAVILSLTALVLADVRDKRSVVNLLTRLGPNGNQTLGNFVDFTPLFGLNYGDPNPRLRRLYDFIVVGAGPAGCVVANRLSKDPRVNVLLLELGKAEMTVAQDIPGSFIFQTSTDYNFGYLSERQKGACLGLINQQCAWHHGRGLGGSTIINNMLYTRGNWRDFDLWNASGNPGWSYKEVLPYFIRAEDANLRDFQHNGYHGKRGYLSVEDSPYRTLLAPAFVKSAQRTGLPYIDYNSRDQLGVSYFQFTTRRGLRWSAARGLLNPIKRRKNLHVLSGAWATKVLIDESSNKAYGVEYTRNKRTFTALAKREVILSAGAFGSAKLLMLSGIGPRKHLKELGIKRIKSLPVGETLYEHPGAIGPVFTVSKPIDKNINFESLITVPNVISYVFGKGPFTSAFCEAVAYVKTPYSPYSDPDWPDVELIQVALQLGDDPTLGGQNFFRVKSSILNNYFRPLYNTRAFMYLPMLMHTRTKGSMKLKSINPYDHPDFKYQYFEDDRDLKAIAHGILTAINITAQKPFRDLGVKLYTVPLPGCESVKFNSFDYWQCYVRVLTTTYYHYIATTKMGPASDPTAVVDARLRVHGVKNLRVADVGIVPTAPSGHISAIAYMIGEKAADMIKRDNYLD
;
A
#
# COMPACT_ATOMS: atom_id res chain seq x y z
N MET A 1 -8.07 -26.15 19.34
CA MET A 1 -6.94 -25.50 20.01
C MET A 1 -6.66 -24.08 19.55
N ARG A 2 -6.52 -23.78 18.23
CA ARG A 2 -6.32 -22.40 17.72
C ARG A 2 -7.44 -21.43 18.14
N LEU A 3 -8.69 -21.88 18.07
CA LEU A 3 -9.89 -21.13 18.46
C LEU A 3 -9.86 -20.74 19.95
N LEU A 4 -9.49 -21.67 20.82
CA LEU A 4 -9.44 -21.48 22.26
C LEU A 4 -8.35 -20.47 22.67
N ALA A 5 -7.22 -20.46 21.98
CA ALA A 5 -6.11 -19.54 22.25
C ALA A 5 -6.40 -18.10 21.82
N VAL A 6 -7.07 -17.88 20.66
CA VAL A 6 -7.54 -16.55 20.25
C VAL A 6 -8.62 -16.05 21.20
N ILE A 7 -9.57 -16.90 21.58
CA ILE A 7 -10.62 -16.58 22.56
C ILE A 7 -9.97 -16.26 23.92
N LEU A 8 -9.06 -17.08 24.42
CA LEU A 8 -8.40 -16.86 25.71
C LEU A 8 -7.53 -15.61 25.71
N SER A 9 -6.85 -15.32 24.60
CA SER A 9 -5.97 -14.14 24.49
C SER A 9 -6.75 -12.84 24.36
N LEU A 10 -7.81 -12.84 23.56
CA LEU A 10 -8.71 -11.69 23.42
C LEU A 10 -9.62 -11.56 24.66
N THR A 11 -9.99 -12.68 25.30
CA THR A 11 -10.73 -12.67 26.57
C THR A 11 -9.83 -12.21 27.72
N ALA A 12 -8.56 -12.57 27.74
CA ALA A 12 -7.60 -12.05 28.72
C ALA A 12 -7.37 -10.53 28.54
N LEU A 13 -7.30 -10.03 27.30
CA LEU A 13 -7.29 -8.59 26.98
C LEU A 13 -8.58 -7.89 27.43
N VAL A 14 -9.73 -8.55 27.28
CA VAL A 14 -11.05 -8.02 27.68
C VAL A 14 -11.27 -8.15 29.20
N LEU A 15 -10.78 -9.22 29.83
CA LEU A 15 -10.96 -9.48 31.26
C LEU A 15 -9.90 -8.80 32.15
N ALA A 16 -8.72 -8.50 31.61
CA ALA A 16 -7.68 -7.80 32.38
C ALA A 16 -8.10 -6.39 32.81
N ASP A 17 -9.16 -5.80 32.18
CA ASP A 17 -9.63 -4.49 32.59
C ASP A 17 -11.10 -4.19 32.26
N VAL A 18 -12.03 -4.97 32.83
CA VAL A 18 -13.48 -4.71 32.70
C VAL A 18 -13.90 -3.42 33.45
N ARG A 19 -13.06 -2.90 34.37
CA ARG A 19 -13.40 -1.71 35.17
C ARG A 19 -12.95 -0.37 34.57
N ASP A 20 -11.99 -0.36 33.64
CA ASP A 20 -11.55 0.88 33.01
C ASP A 20 -11.20 0.70 31.52
N LYS A 21 -12.19 0.88 30.66
CA LYS A 21 -12.00 0.90 29.20
C LYS A 21 -10.97 1.95 28.73
N ARG A 22 -10.73 3.00 29.56
CA ARG A 22 -9.67 4.00 29.32
C ARG A 22 -8.27 3.40 29.49
N SER A 23 -8.10 2.36 30.31
CA SER A 23 -6.79 1.73 30.52
C SER A 23 -6.31 0.95 29.29
N VAL A 24 -7.19 0.32 28.52
CA VAL A 24 -6.79 -0.37 27.27
C VAL A 24 -6.36 0.64 26.22
N VAL A 25 -7.12 1.73 26.05
CA VAL A 25 -6.75 2.84 25.17
C VAL A 25 -5.51 3.55 25.70
N ASN A 26 -5.40 3.78 27.00
CA ASN A 26 -4.21 4.38 27.62
C ASN A 26 -2.99 3.43 27.59
N LEU A 27 -3.18 2.12 27.68
CA LEU A 27 -2.11 1.13 27.49
C LEU A 27 -1.62 1.18 26.04
N LEU A 28 -2.54 1.21 25.08
CA LEU A 28 -2.21 1.35 23.65
C LEU A 28 -1.61 2.72 23.33
N THR A 29 -2.01 3.79 24.03
CA THR A 29 -1.49 5.16 23.83
C THR A 29 -0.17 5.44 24.54
N ARG A 30 0.12 4.79 25.68
CA ARG A 30 1.45 4.82 26.34
C ARG A 30 2.55 4.18 25.49
N LEU A 31 2.17 3.52 24.42
CA LEU A 31 3.04 2.89 23.43
C LEU A 31 3.35 3.84 22.24
N GLY A 32 3.19 5.15 22.44
CA GLY A 32 3.56 6.21 21.49
C GLY A 32 5.05 6.23 21.12
N PRO A 33 5.47 7.15 20.21
CA PRO A 33 6.76 7.11 19.50
C PRO A 33 8.03 7.02 20.37
N ASN A 34 7.93 7.27 21.67
CA ASN A 34 9.03 7.15 22.62
C ASN A 34 8.98 5.85 23.46
N GLY A 35 7.96 4.99 23.25
CA GLY A 35 7.76 3.73 23.96
C GLY A 35 8.16 2.48 23.18
N ASN A 36 9.11 2.59 22.27
CA ASN A 36 9.50 1.62 21.24
C ASN A 36 9.96 0.22 21.71
N GLN A 37 9.87 -0.11 22.98
CA GLN A 37 10.38 -1.41 23.47
C GLN A 37 9.32 -2.38 24.00
N THR A 38 8.08 -1.97 24.20
CA THR A 38 7.15 -2.75 25.03
C THR A 38 6.04 -3.51 24.29
N LEU A 39 5.58 -3.07 23.12
CA LEU A 39 4.54 -3.82 22.37
C LEU A 39 5.06 -5.13 21.76
N GLY A 40 6.30 -5.15 21.30
CA GLY A 40 6.92 -6.37 20.76
C GLY A 40 7.11 -7.49 21.80
N ASN A 41 7.15 -7.12 23.08
CA ASN A 41 7.38 -8.07 24.17
C ASN A 41 6.09 -8.53 24.88
N PHE A 42 4.97 -7.82 24.72
CA PHE A 42 3.77 -8.08 25.54
C PHE A 42 2.85 -9.18 25.01
N VAL A 43 2.87 -9.48 23.71
CA VAL A 43 2.06 -10.58 23.16
C VAL A 43 2.82 -11.28 22.04
N ASP A 44 3.85 -12.01 22.39
CA ASP A 44 4.45 -12.98 21.45
C ASP A 44 3.59 -14.25 21.42
N PHE A 45 2.61 -14.26 20.52
CA PHE A 45 1.81 -15.45 20.21
C PHE A 45 2.48 -16.33 19.14
N THR A 46 3.70 -16.04 18.75
CA THR A 46 4.47 -16.79 17.76
C THR A 46 4.52 -18.28 18.04
N PRO A 47 4.64 -18.75 19.29
CA PRO A 47 4.63 -20.20 19.57
C PRO A 47 3.28 -20.87 19.28
N LEU A 48 2.16 -20.15 19.35
CA LEU A 48 0.81 -20.69 19.16
C LEU A 48 0.31 -20.58 17.73
N PHE A 49 0.75 -19.54 17.00
CA PHE A 49 0.30 -19.22 15.62
C PHE A 49 1.45 -19.05 14.65
N GLY A 50 2.67 -19.41 15.05
CA GLY A 50 3.92 -19.13 14.36
C GLY A 50 3.85 -19.43 12.88
N LEU A 51 3.71 -18.36 12.10
CA LEU A 51 4.06 -18.33 10.70
C LEU A 51 5.58 -18.11 10.60
N ASN A 52 6.37 -19.02 11.18
CA ASN A 52 7.80 -19.05 10.94
C ASN A 52 8.03 -19.40 9.48
N TYR A 53 8.29 -18.38 8.67
CA TYR A 53 8.70 -18.54 7.30
C TYR A 53 10.20 -18.84 7.27
N GLY A 54 10.52 -20.10 7.02
CA GLY A 54 11.89 -20.53 6.83
C GLY A 54 12.58 -21.00 8.11
N ASP A 55 13.71 -21.64 7.91
CA ASP A 55 14.67 -21.98 8.95
C ASP A 55 15.31 -20.67 9.47
N PRO A 56 15.25 -20.34 10.77
CA PRO A 56 15.91 -19.15 11.31
C PRO A 56 17.43 -19.16 11.06
N ASN A 57 18.02 -20.33 10.83
CA ASN A 57 19.42 -20.53 10.46
C ASN A 57 19.57 -21.56 9.33
N PRO A 58 19.04 -21.28 8.12
CA PRO A 58 19.21 -22.20 7.01
C PRO A 58 20.72 -22.38 6.72
N ARG A 59 21.13 -23.59 6.35
CA ARG A 59 22.47 -23.80 5.78
C ARG A 59 22.54 -23.08 4.44
N LEU A 60 22.95 -21.81 4.48
CA LEU A 60 23.04 -20.95 3.31
C LEU A 60 24.08 -21.49 2.32
N ARG A 61 23.75 -21.43 1.04
CA ARG A 61 24.70 -21.67 -0.04
C ARG A 61 25.47 -20.38 -0.30
N ARG A 62 26.71 -20.48 -0.74
CA ARG A 62 27.47 -19.33 -1.22
C ARG A 62 27.02 -18.89 -2.62
N LEU A 63 26.53 -19.83 -3.44
CA LEU A 63 26.11 -19.63 -4.82
C LEU A 63 24.65 -20.06 -5.02
N TYR A 64 23.84 -19.18 -5.61
CA TYR A 64 22.47 -19.40 -6.00
C TYR A 64 22.30 -19.20 -7.51
N ASP A 65 21.26 -19.73 -8.11
CA ASP A 65 20.91 -19.38 -9.50
C ASP A 65 20.37 -17.95 -9.56
N PHE A 66 19.48 -17.61 -8.64
CA PHE A 66 18.88 -16.28 -8.53
C PHE A 66 18.93 -15.76 -7.09
N ILE A 67 19.15 -14.45 -6.97
CA ILE A 67 19.01 -13.71 -5.71
C ILE A 67 17.89 -12.69 -5.91
N VAL A 68 16.83 -12.77 -5.12
CA VAL A 68 15.72 -11.82 -5.07
C VAL A 68 15.88 -10.96 -3.83
N VAL A 69 15.93 -9.65 -3.99
CA VAL A 69 16.09 -8.68 -2.91
C VAL A 69 14.77 -7.96 -2.64
N GLY A 70 14.19 -8.20 -1.48
CA GLY A 70 12.89 -7.70 -1.04
C GLY A 70 11.79 -8.76 -1.14
N ALA A 71 11.15 -9.07 -0.01
CA ALA A 71 10.05 -10.02 0.09
C ALA A 71 8.68 -9.32 0.11
N GLY A 72 8.52 -8.25 -0.67
CA GLY A 72 7.22 -7.65 -0.99
C GLY A 72 6.41 -8.52 -1.96
N PRO A 73 5.23 -8.07 -2.42
CA PRO A 73 4.36 -8.86 -3.30
C PRO A 73 5.08 -9.35 -4.55
N ALA A 74 5.79 -8.49 -5.28
CA ALA A 74 6.49 -8.90 -6.49
C ALA A 74 7.63 -9.89 -6.20
N GLY A 75 8.48 -9.62 -5.19
CA GLY A 75 9.59 -10.51 -4.83
C GLY A 75 9.13 -11.88 -4.33
N CYS A 76 8.06 -11.93 -3.55
CA CYS A 76 7.43 -13.20 -3.13
C CYS A 76 6.94 -14.02 -4.34
N VAL A 77 6.33 -13.37 -5.35
CA VAL A 77 5.91 -14.02 -6.59
C VAL A 77 7.11 -14.57 -7.34
N VAL A 78 8.12 -13.72 -7.61
CA VAL A 78 9.33 -14.13 -8.35
C VAL A 78 10.01 -15.31 -7.67
N ALA A 79 10.23 -15.24 -6.36
CA ALA A 79 10.86 -16.34 -5.59
C ALA A 79 10.02 -17.62 -5.62
N ASN A 80 8.70 -17.53 -5.49
CA ASN A 80 7.77 -18.66 -5.58
C ASN A 80 7.84 -19.33 -6.95
N ARG A 81 7.75 -18.53 -8.03
CA ARG A 81 7.69 -19.04 -9.41
C ARG A 81 9.02 -19.64 -9.86
N LEU A 82 10.15 -19.02 -9.55
CA LEU A 82 11.47 -19.53 -9.91
C LEU A 82 11.82 -20.82 -9.14
N SER A 83 11.50 -20.86 -7.85
CA SER A 83 11.76 -22.06 -7.03
C SER A 83 10.81 -23.23 -7.29
N LYS A 84 9.85 -23.10 -8.21
CA LYS A 84 8.99 -24.21 -8.61
C LYS A 84 9.79 -25.33 -9.28
N ASP A 85 10.82 -24.98 -10.05
CA ASP A 85 11.79 -25.96 -10.56
C ASP A 85 12.79 -26.33 -9.44
N PRO A 86 12.83 -27.60 -9.00
CA PRO A 86 13.71 -28.03 -7.91
C PRO A 86 15.22 -27.93 -8.25
N ARG A 87 15.57 -27.80 -9.53
CA ARG A 87 16.96 -27.64 -10.01
C ARG A 87 17.47 -26.20 -9.81
N VAL A 88 16.56 -25.24 -9.63
CA VAL A 88 16.85 -23.80 -9.52
C VAL A 88 16.93 -23.41 -8.04
N ASN A 89 18.10 -22.95 -7.59
CA ASN A 89 18.30 -22.48 -6.22
C ASN A 89 18.06 -20.97 -6.13
N VAL A 90 17.15 -20.57 -5.26
CA VAL A 90 16.74 -19.16 -5.08
C VAL A 90 17.03 -18.72 -3.66
N LEU A 91 17.66 -17.54 -3.52
CA LEU A 91 17.76 -16.81 -2.27
C LEU A 91 16.81 -15.61 -2.30
N LEU A 92 15.94 -15.50 -1.29
CA LEU A 92 15.10 -14.33 -1.06
C LEU A 92 15.59 -13.61 0.20
N LEU A 93 16.05 -12.37 0.04
CA LEU A 93 16.52 -11.50 1.12
C LEU A 93 15.43 -10.51 1.51
N GLU A 94 15.15 -10.42 2.82
CA GLU A 94 14.22 -9.41 3.38
C GLU A 94 14.88 -8.73 4.59
N LEU A 95 14.87 -7.40 4.58
CA LEU A 95 15.50 -6.64 5.66
C LEU A 95 14.68 -6.66 6.97
N GLY A 96 13.37 -6.78 6.88
CA GLY A 96 12.47 -6.76 8.03
C GLY A 96 12.32 -8.10 8.74
N LYS A 97 11.44 -8.11 9.74
CA LYS A 97 11.19 -9.30 10.56
C LYS A 97 10.43 -10.38 9.78
N ALA A 98 10.68 -11.64 10.15
CA ALA A 98 9.94 -12.79 9.62
C ALA A 98 8.56 -12.95 10.24
N GLU A 99 8.38 -12.47 11.44
CA GLU A 99 7.26 -12.78 12.30
C GLU A 99 6.07 -11.86 12.00
N MET A 100 4.91 -12.46 11.75
CA MET A 100 3.62 -11.78 11.70
C MET A 100 2.91 -12.03 13.02
N THR A 101 2.47 -10.97 13.67
CA THR A 101 1.65 -11.07 14.89
C THR A 101 0.19 -11.34 14.53
N VAL A 102 -0.59 -11.92 15.45
CA VAL A 102 -2.04 -12.10 15.29
C VAL A 102 -2.73 -10.77 14.98
N ALA A 103 -2.24 -9.67 15.57
CA ALA A 103 -2.78 -8.35 15.32
C ALA A 103 -2.69 -7.94 13.84
N GLN A 104 -1.66 -8.37 13.09
CA GLN A 104 -1.56 -8.07 11.65
C GLN A 104 -2.66 -8.76 10.81
N ASP A 105 -3.21 -9.87 11.31
CA ASP A 105 -4.27 -10.61 10.61
C ASP A 105 -5.62 -9.92 10.67
N ILE A 106 -5.82 -9.04 11.68
CA ILE A 106 -7.07 -8.29 11.85
C ILE A 106 -7.09 -7.12 10.85
N PRO A 107 -8.04 -7.07 9.87
CA PRO A 107 -8.10 -6.02 8.87
C PRO A 107 -8.03 -4.61 9.44
N GLY A 108 -8.86 -4.27 10.40
CA GLY A 108 -8.91 -2.95 11.02
C GLY A 108 -7.65 -2.53 11.79
N SER A 109 -6.71 -3.45 12.03
CA SER A 109 -5.47 -3.16 12.76
C SER A 109 -4.39 -2.44 11.94
N PHE A 110 -4.60 -2.21 10.65
CA PHE A 110 -3.59 -1.58 9.78
C PHE A 110 -3.10 -0.23 10.34
N ILE A 111 -3.98 0.54 10.98
CA ILE A 111 -3.64 1.81 11.63
C ILE A 111 -2.56 1.63 12.71
N PHE A 112 -2.66 0.57 13.53
CA PHE A 112 -1.68 0.25 14.57
C PHE A 112 -0.34 -0.20 13.96
N GLN A 113 -0.37 -0.96 12.87
CA GLN A 113 0.83 -1.51 12.25
C GLN A 113 1.79 -0.41 11.78
N THR A 114 1.26 0.74 11.39
CA THR A 114 2.08 1.89 10.95
C THR A 114 2.88 2.54 12.07
N SER A 115 2.54 2.28 13.35
CA SER A 115 3.27 2.72 14.54
C SER A 115 4.29 1.70 15.06
N THR A 116 4.55 0.61 14.31
CA THR A 116 5.45 -0.48 14.70
C THR A 116 6.69 -0.53 13.82
N ASP A 117 7.65 -1.41 14.18
CA ASP A 117 8.86 -1.70 13.38
C ASP A 117 8.55 -2.32 11.99
N TYR A 118 7.29 -2.67 11.71
CA TYR A 118 6.87 -3.11 10.38
C TYR A 118 6.66 -1.98 9.38
N ASN A 119 6.85 -0.73 9.82
CA ASN A 119 6.83 0.47 8.98
C ASN A 119 8.20 1.13 8.94
N PHE A 120 8.66 1.57 7.77
CA PHE A 120 9.88 2.38 7.65
C PHE A 120 9.74 3.77 8.28
N GLY A 121 8.51 4.32 8.35
CA GLY A 121 8.26 5.63 8.92
C GLY A 121 8.85 6.78 8.10
N TYR A 122 8.86 6.67 6.77
CA TYR A 122 9.27 7.79 5.91
C TYR A 122 8.31 8.97 6.06
N LEU A 123 8.83 10.17 5.80
CA LEU A 123 8.07 11.42 5.78
C LEU A 123 8.32 12.13 4.44
N SER A 124 7.30 12.82 3.94
CA SER A 124 7.51 13.78 2.85
C SER A 124 8.48 14.88 3.29
N GLU A 125 9.06 15.62 2.36
CA GLU A 125 9.65 16.91 2.71
C GLU A 125 8.56 17.85 3.27
N ARG A 126 9.01 18.93 3.94
CA ARG A 126 8.08 19.96 4.42
C ARG A 126 7.35 20.60 3.25
N GLN A 127 6.03 20.62 3.31
CA GLN A 127 5.16 21.11 2.24
C GLN A 127 4.93 22.62 2.40
N LYS A 128 4.98 23.36 1.28
CA LYS A 128 4.69 24.80 1.27
C LYS A 128 3.20 25.11 1.09
N GLY A 129 2.50 24.30 0.29
CA GLY A 129 1.10 24.51 -0.09
C GLY A 129 0.15 23.34 0.20
N ALA A 130 0.61 22.35 0.99
CA ALA A 130 -0.15 21.14 1.32
C ALA A 130 0.19 20.68 2.75
N CYS A 131 -0.50 19.67 3.28
CA CYS A 131 -0.28 19.11 4.62
C CYS A 131 -0.23 20.20 5.73
N LEU A 132 -0.89 21.36 5.54
CA LEU A 132 -0.75 22.53 6.43
C LEU A 132 -1.27 22.24 7.85
N GLY A 133 -2.26 21.36 7.97
CA GLY A 133 -2.82 20.88 9.23
C GLY A 133 -2.08 19.68 9.83
N LEU A 134 -1.02 19.18 9.19
CA LEU A 134 -0.25 18.04 9.69
C LEU A 134 0.98 18.48 10.48
N ILE A 135 1.48 17.61 11.35
CA ILE A 135 2.66 17.84 12.16
C ILE A 135 3.86 18.15 11.26
N ASN A 136 4.53 19.28 11.50
CA ASN A 136 5.65 19.82 10.71
C ASN A 136 5.33 20.08 9.22
N GLN A 137 4.05 20.13 8.84
CA GLN A 137 3.62 20.24 7.44
C GLN A 137 4.19 19.08 6.58
N GLN A 138 4.24 17.87 7.14
CA GLN A 138 4.75 16.67 6.49
C GLN A 138 3.69 15.56 6.51
N CYS A 139 3.45 14.96 5.35
CA CYS A 139 2.65 13.75 5.25
C CYS A 139 3.47 12.52 5.71
N ALA A 140 2.83 11.58 6.43
CA ALA A 140 3.42 10.28 6.69
C ALA A 140 3.51 9.50 5.37
N TRP A 141 4.66 8.88 5.14
CA TRP A 141 4.92 8.05 3.97
C TRP A 141 5.14 6.60 4.41
N HIS A 142 4.04 5.92 4.77
CA HIS A 142 4.09 4.56 5.26
C HIS A 142 4.62 3.60 4.18
N HIS A 143 5.52 2.72 4.58
CA HIS A 143 6.11 1.71 3.71
C HIS A 143 6.45 0.45 4.51
N GLY A 144 5.96 -0.70 4.08
CA GLY A 144 6.09 -1.95 4.83
C GLY A 144 7.51 -2.48 4.89
N ARG A 145 7.86 -3.06 6.04
CA ARG A 145 9.17 -3.62 6.37
C ARG A 145 9.00 -4.98 7.04
N GLY A 146 9.15 -6.05 6.28
CA GLY A 146 8.98 -7.43 6.75
C GLY A 146 8.57 -8.39 5.64
N LEU A 147 8.50 -9.68 5.94
CA LEU A 147 8.03 -10.67 4.99
C LEU A 147 6.59 -10.36 4.55
N GLY A 148 6.41 -10.11 3.27
CA GLY A 148 5.18 -9.62 2.66
C GLY A 148 5.24 -8.14 2.27
N GLY A 149 6.28 -7.40 2.68
CA GLY A 149 6.44 -5.97 2.36
C GLY A 149 5.25 -5.14 2.82
N SER A 150 4.80 -4.19 2.00
CA SER A 150 3.65 -3.31 2.34
C SER A 150 2.32 -4.06 2.48
N THR A 151 2.19 -5.32 2.02
CA THR A 151 0.94 -6.08 2.20
C THR A 151 0.66 -6.50 3.64
N ILE A 152 1.64 -6.36 4.54
CA ILE A 152 1.45 -6.65 5.97
C ILE A 152 0.88 -5.47 6.76
N ILE A 153 0.94 -4.25 6.20
CA ILE A 153 0.47 -3.02 6.87
C ILE A 153 -0.56 -2.22 6.05
N ASN A 154 -0.86 -2.61 4.80
CA ASN A 154 -1.81 -1.91 3.93
C ASN A 154 -3.27 -2.12 4.38
N ASN A 155 -4.18 -1.37 3.74
CA ASN A 155 -5.62 -1.51 3.98
C ASN A 155 -6.28 -2.60 3.09
N MET A 156 -5.50 -3.46 2.47
CA MET A 156 -5.95 -4.65 1.71
C MET A 156 -6.89 -4.38 0.54
N LEU A 157 -7.11 -3.12 0.14
CA LEU A 157 -7.94 -2.79 -1.02
C LEU A 157 -7.33 -3.41 -2.29
N TYR A 158 -8.15 -4.11 -3.06
CA TYR A 158 -7.75 -4.76 -4.29
C TYR A 158 -8.29 -4.02 -5.49
N THR A 159 -7.44 -3.29 -6.17
CA THR A 159 -7.76 -2.57 -7.41
C THR A 159 -6.67 -2.81 -8.44
N ARG A 160 -7.06 -3.04 -9.69
CA ARG A 160 -6.12 -3.32 -10.79
C ARG A 160 -5.72 -2.07 -11.56
N GLY A 161 -6.56 -1.04 -11.53
CA GLY A 161 -6.46 0.13 -12.40
C GLY A 161 -7.29 -0.01 -13.68
N ASN A 162 -7.24 0.99 -14.52
CA ASN A 162 -7.95 1.06 -15.79
C ASN A 162 -7.14 0.38 -16.90
N TRP A 163 -7.80 -0.25 -17.86
CA TRP A 163 -7.12 -0.86 -19.01
C TRP A 163 -6.28 0.16 -19.81
N ARG A 164 -6.71 1.42 -19.84
CA ARG A 164 -6.02 2.51 -20.53
C ARG A 164 -4.65 2.84 -19.93
N ASP A 165 -4.47 2.62 -18.62
CA ASP A 165 -3.17 2.78 -17.96
C ASP A 165 -2.12 1.87 -18.62
N PHE A 166 -2.46 0.60 -18.82
CA PHE A 166 -1.55 -0.41 -19.37
C PHE A 166 -1.34 -0.22 -20.89
N ASP A 167 -2.40 0.14 -21.61
CA ASP A 167 -2.27 0.45 -23.03
C ASP A 167 -1.41 1.69 -23.26
N LEU A 168 -1.48 2.70 -22.37
CA LEU A 168 -0.57 3.84 -22.37
C LEU A 168 0.87 3.42 -22.09
N TRP A 169 1.11 2.49 -21.15
CA TRP A 169 2.46 1.97 -20.92
C TRP A 169 3.03 1.30 -22.15
N ASN A 170 2.23 0.47 -22.82
CA ASN A 170 2.63 -0.18 -24.07
C ASN A 170 2.92 0.85 -25.18
N ALA A 171 2.05 1.81 -25.37
CA ALA A 171 2.21 2.87 -26.37
C ALA A 171 3.43 3.78 -26.11
N SER A 172 3.85 3.88 -24.84
CA SER A 172 5.06 4.62 -24.44
C SER A 172 6.37 3.86 -24.71
N GLY A 173 6.36 2.85 -25.57
CA GLY A 173 7.54 2.10 -25.98
C GLY A 173 7.87 0.89 -25.10
N ASN A 174 6.88 0.34 -24.40
CA ASN A 174 7.04 -0.86 -23.57
C ASN A 174 6.20 -2.02 -24.14
N PRO A 175 6.65 -2.69 -25.21
CA PRO A 175 5.91 -3.80 -25.81
C PRO A 175 5.71 -4.93 -24.81
N GLY A 176 4.51 -5.52 -24.84
CA GLY A 176 4.12 -6.57 -23.92
C GLY A 176 3.42 -6.07 -22.64
N TRP A 177 3.18 -4.76 -22.50
CA TRP A 177 2.55 -4.18 -21.30
C TRP A 177 1.15 -3.61 -21.55
N SER A 178 0.51 -3.94 -22.69
CA SER A 178 -0.91 -3.61 -22.92
C SER A 178 -1.82 -4.37 -21.96
N TYR A 179 -3.04 -3.87 -21.74
CA TYR A 179 -4.00 -4.52 -20.86
C TYR A 179 -4.27 -5.99 -21.25
N LYS A 180 -4.43 -6.25 -22.55
CA LYS A 180 -4.60 -7.61 -23.08
C LYS A 180 -3.46 -8.55 -22.66
N GLU A 181 -2.23 -8.04 -22.58
CA GLU A 181 -1.04 -8.82 -22.25
C GLU A 181 -0.78 -8.96 -20.75
N VAL A 182 -1.29 -8.03 -19.92
CA VAL A 182 -1.11 -8.10 -18.47
C VAL A 182 -2.31 -8.71 -17.74
N LEU A 183 -3.52 -8.66 -18.30
CA LEU A 183 -4.74 -9.24 -17.70
C LEU A 183 -4.58 -10.72 -17.32
N PRO A 184 -3.98 -11.61 -18.14
CA PRO A 184 -3.77 -13.01 -17.76
C PRO A 184 -2.97 -13.18 -16.47
N TYR A 185 -2.05 -12.26 -16.16
CA TYR A 185 -1.24 -12.30 -14.93
C TYR A 185 -2.07 -11.90 -13.69
N PHE A 186 -2.98 -10.94 -13.81
CA PHE A 186 -3.93 -10.63 -12.75
C PHE A 186 -4.84 -11.82 -12.47
N ILE A 187 -5.44 -12.42 -13.51
CA ILE A 187 -6.32 -13.59 -13.39
C ILE A 187 -5.57 -14.78 -12.78
N ARG A 188 -4.34 -15.06 -13.22
CA ARG A 188 -3.51 -16.15 -12.71
C ARG A 188 -3.17 -16.03 -11.22
N ALA A 189 -2.96 -14.80 -10.75
CA ALA A 189 -2.64 -14.54 -9.36
C ALA A 189 -3.82 -14.78 -8.41
N GLU A 190 -5.05 -14.61 -8.89
CA GLU A 190 -6.24 -14.42 -8.09
C GLU A 190 -6.95 -15.73 -7.73
N ASP A 191 -7.44 -15.80 -6.50
CA ASP A 191 -8.43 -16.76 -6.00
C ASP A 191 -9.64 -15.95 -5.49
N ALA A 192 -10.49 -15.52 -6.46
CA ALA A 192 -11.61 -14.63 -6.18
C ALA A 192 -12.78 -15.38 -5.54
N ASN A 193 -13.41 -14.73 -4.57
CA ASN A 193 -14.64 -15.16 -3.91
C ASN A 193 -15.58 -13.95 -3.73
N LEU A 194 -16.16 -13.51 -4.85
CA LEU A 194 -16.98 -12.31 -4.95
C LEU A 194 -18.46 -12.70 -5.13
N ARG A 195 -19.37 -11.93 -4.52
CA ARG A 195 -20.81 -12.20 -4.58
C ARG A 195 -21.39 -11.92 -5.96
N ASP A 196 -21.07 -10.74 -6.52
CA ASP A 196 -21.77 -10.23 -7.70
C ASP A 196 -21.00 -10.44 -9.00
N PHE A 197 -19.64 -10.40 -8.99
CA PHE A 197 -18.81 -10.30 -10.19
C PHE A 197 -17.94 -11.53 -10.48
N GLN A 198 -18.18 -12.62 -9.78
CA GLN A 198 -17.33 -13.81 -9.80
C GLN A 198 -17.12 -14.43 -11.19
N HIS A 199 -18.09 -14.29 -12.11
CA HIS A 199 -18.16 -15.01 -13.39
C HIS A 199 -18.15 -14.08 -14.61
N ASN A 200 -17.68 -12.86 -14.49
CA ASN A 200 -17.64 -11.89 -15.59
C ASN A 200 -16.43 -12.05 -16.55
N GLY A 201 -15.60 -13.07 -16.35
CA GLY A 201 -14.41 -13.34 -17.17
C GLY A 201 -13.14 -12.56 -16.76
N TYR A 202 -13.24 -11.65 -15.79
CA TYR A 202 -12.10 -10.87 -15.32
C TYR A 202 -11.45 -11.45 -14.07
N HIS A 203 -12.11 -12.37 -13.35
CA HIS A 203 -11.63 -12.91 -12.09
C HIS A 203 -11.09 -14.33 -12.21
N GLY A 204 -9.99 -14.60 -11.49
CA GLY A 204 -9.35 -15.90 -11.42
C GLY A 204 -9.86 -16.76 -10.26
N LYS A 205 -9.62 -18.07 -10.39
CA LYS A 205 -9.80 -19.08 -9.35
C LYS A 205 -8.49 -19.85 -9.18
N ARG A 206 -8.25 -20.35 -7.98
CA ARG A 206 -7.10 -21.22 -7.66
C ARG A 206 -5.74 -20.48 -7.70
N GLY A 207 -5.72 -19.15 -7.76
CA GLY A 207 -4.51 -18.38 -7.52
C GLY A 207 -4.09 -18.40 -6.05
N TYR A 208 -3.01 -17.75 -5.74
CA TYR A 208 -2.51 -17.63 -4.35
C TYR A 208 -3.05 -16.42 -3.63
N LEU A 209 -3.52 -15.42 -4.36
CA LEU A 209 -4.04 -14.16 -3.84
C LEU A 209 -5.55 -14.26 -3.63
N SER A 210 -5.95 -14.47 -2.39
CA SER A 210 -7.37 -14.47 -2.05
C SER A 210 -7.95 -13.07 -2.16
N VAL A 211 -9.01 -12.93 -2.93
CA VAL A 211 -9.78 -11.68 -3.12
C VAL A 211 -11.23 -11.95 -2.78
N GLU A 212 -11.79 -11.24 -1.81
CA GLU A 212 -13.17 -11.46 -1.37
C GLU A 212 -13.88 -10.15 -1.05
N ASP A 213 -15.21 -10.21 -0.99
CA ASP A 213 -16.03 -9.16 -0.39
C ASP A 213 -15.81 -9.10 1.12
N SER A 214 -15.84 -7.89 1.71
CA SER A 214 -15.86 -7.78 3.16
C SER A 214 -17.03 -8.58 3.76
N PRO A 215 -16.76 -9.47 4.75
CA PRO A 215 -17.82 -10.20 5.45
C PRO A 215 -18.75 -9.29 6.27
N TYR A 216 -18.28 -8.10 6.63
CA TYR A 216 -19.02 -7.11 7.40
C TYR A 216 -19.06 -5.76 6.68
N ARG A 217 -20.25 -5.16 6.60
CA ARG A 217 -20.50 -3.82 6.06
C ARG A 217 -21.53 -3.12 6.94
N THR A 218 -21.36 -1.83 7.15
CA THR A 218 -22.38 -0.97 7.80
C THR A 218 -23.50 -0.65 6.82
N LEU A 219 -24.60 -0.08 7.33
CA LEU A 219 -25.70 0.44 6.48
C LEU A 219 -25.26 1.61 5.58
N LEU A 220 -24.11 2.23 5.86
CA LEU A 220 -23.56 3.33 5.04
C LEU A 220 -23.12 2.84 3.65
N ALA A 221 -22.56 1.63 3.54
CA ALA A 221 -22.10 1.11 2.27
C ALA A 221 -23.22 0.93 1.23
N PRO A 222 -24.34 0.22 1.51
CA PRO A 222 -25.44 0.13 0.58
C PRO A 222 -26.14 1.49 0.34
N ALA A 223 -26.15 2.40 1.33
CA ALA A 223 -26.65 3.74 1.14
C ALA A 223 -25.79 4.53 0.15
N PHE A 224 -24.47 4.41 0.22
CA PHE A 224 -23.54 5.04 -0.73
C PHE A 224 -23.75 4.51 -2.15
N VAL A 225 -23.75 3.20 -2.34
CA VAL A 225 -23.93 2.59 -3.66
C VAL A 225 -25.26 3.03 -4.29
N LYS A 226 -26.37 2.92 -3.55
CA LYS A 226 -27.68 3.36 -4.04
C LYS A 226 -27.76 4.86 -4.31
N SER A 227 -27.08 5.68 -3.51
CA SER A 227 -27.02 7.13 -3.70
C SER A 227 -26.22 7.51 -4.95
N ALA A 228 -25.07 6.87 -5.17
CA ALA A 228 -24.26 7.09 -6.35
C ALA A 228 -24.99 6.67 -7.64
N GLN A 229 -25.74 5.55 -7.60
CA GLN A 229 -26.59 5.16 -8.74
C GLN A 229 -27.66 6.22 -9.06
N ARG A 230 -28.21 6.91 -8.04
CA ARG A 230 -29.17 8.01 -8.26
C ARG A 230 -28.55 9.25 -8.88
N THR A 231 -27.23 9.41 -8.82
CA THR A 231 -26.50 10.47 -9.53
C THR A 231 -26.04 10.06 -10.93
N GLY A 232 -26.41 8.86 -11.39
CA GLY A 232 -26.08 8.35 -12.74
C GLY A 232 -24.87 7.43 -12.80
N LEU A 233 -24.16 7.16 -11.67
CA LEU A 233 -23.04 6.23 -11.66
C LEU A 233 -23.54 4.78 -11.68
N PRO A 234 -23.15 3.94 -12.65
CA PRO A 234 -23.54 2.53 -12.70
C PRO A 234 -22.87 1.72 -11.57
N TYR A 235 -23.56 0.67 -11.09
CA TYR A 235 -22.97 -0.35 -10.24
C TYR A 235 -22.13 -1.29 -11.08
N ILE A 236 -20.83 -1.36 -10.82
CA ILE A 236 -19.85 -2.02 -11.68
C ILE A 236 -18.87 -2.90 -10.89
N ASP A 237 -18.21 -3.81 -11.61
CA ASP A 237 -16.94 -4.38 -11.20
C ASP A 237 -15.81 -3.48 -11.69
N TYR A 238 -15.26 -2.67 -10.80
CA TYR A 238 -14.17 -1.73 -11.13
C TYR A 238 -12.83 -2.43 -11.46
N ASN A 239 -12.73 -3.74 -11.28
CA ASN A 239 -11.59 -4.56 -11.70
C ASN A 239 -11.82 -5.23 -13.06
N SER A 240 -12.95 -4.96 -13.72
CA SER A 240 -13.24 -5.37 -15.10
C SER A 240 -12.79 -4.30 -16.11
N ARG A 241 -13.46 -4.23 -17.26
CA ARG A 241 -13.17 -3.25 -18.31
C ARG A 241 -13.56 -1.83 -17.88
N ASP A 242 -14.78 -1.69 -17.34
CA ASP A 242 -15.36 -0.38 -17.05
C ASP A 242 -15.11 -0.02 -15.59
N GLN A 243 -14.48 1.14 -15.40
CA GLN A 243 -14.10 1.59 -14.06
C GLN A 243 -14.90 2.81 -13.59
N LEU A 244 -15.50 3.59 -14.50
CA LEU A 244 -16.33 4.75 -14.15
C LEU A 244 -17.66 4.27 -13.55
N GLY A 245 -17.84 4.43 -12.23
CA GLY A 245 -19.01 3.90 -11.54
C GLY A 245 -18.82 3.74 -10.04
N VAL A 246 -19.69 2.98 -9.42
CA VAL A 246 -19.71 2.72 -7.96
C VAL A 246 -19.72 1.24 -7.66
N SER A 247 -19.08 0.83 -6.57
CA SER A 247 -19.04 -0.56 -6.11
C SER A 247 -18.78 -0.67 -4.60
N TYR A 248 -18.91 -1.88 -4.08
CA TYR A 248 -18.29 -2.27 -2.82
C TYR A 248 -16.84 -2.61 -3.06
N PHE A 249 -15.96 -2.36 -2.06
CA PHE A 249 -14.57 -2.76 -2.17
C PHE A 249 -14.39 -4.29 -2.17
N GLN A 250 -13.45 -4.74 -3.00
CA GLN A 250 -12.86 -6.07 -2.98
C GLN A 250 -11.56 -6.01 -2.16
N PHE A 251 -11.30 -7.05 -1.35
CA PHE A 251 -10.20 -7.05 -0.40
C PHE A 251 -9.27 -8.25 -0.57
N THR A 252 -7.97 -8.04 -0.36
CA THR A 252 -7.01 -9.13 -0.21
C THR A 252 -7.10 -9.72 1.19
N THR A 253 -8.24 -10.38 1.46
CA THR A 253 -8.54 -11.10 2.69
C THR A 253 -8.95 -12.53 2.38
N ARG A 254 -8.93 -13.38 3.40
CA ARG A 254 -9.45 -14.74 3.35
C ARG A 254 -10.18 -15.07 4.63
N ARG A 255 -11.50 -15.27 4.54
CA ARG A 255 -12.38 -15.50 5.70
C ARG A 255 -12.22 -14.39 6.75
N GLY A 256 -12.20 -13.15 6.29
CA GLY A 256 -12.06 -11.97 7.16
C GLY A 256 -10.68 -11.76 7.78
N LEU A 257 -9.65 -12.48 7.34
CA LEU A 257 -8.26 -12.30 7.77
C LEU A 257 -7.44 -11.65 6.65
N ARG A 258 -6.50 -10.77 6.98
CA ARG A 258 -5.51 -10.26 6.02
C ARG A 258 -4.83 -11.40 5.28
N TRP A 259 -4.74 -11.31 3.96
CA TRP A 259 -4.06 -12.27 3.11
C TRP A 259 -2.83 -11.65 2.46
N SER A 260 -1.75 -11.55 3.24
CA SER A 260 -0.49 -10.93 2.77
C SER A 260 0.22 -11.78 1.71
N ALA A 261 1.18 -11.16 1.01
CA ALA A 261 2.03 -11.85 0.04
C ALA A 261 2.82 -13.02 0.67
N ALA A 262 3.33 -12.84 1.88
CA ALA A 262 4.02 -13.93 2.58
C ALA A 262 3.09 -15.09 2.89
N ARG A 263 1.85 -14.80 3.31
CA ARG A 263 0.86 -15.83 3.64
C ARG A 263 0.41 -16.62 2.40
N GLY A 264 0.15 -15.94 1.30
CA GLY A 264 -0.30 -16.59 0.06
C GLY A 264 0.80 -17.30 -0.72
N LEU A 265 2.03 -16.77 -0.71
CA LEU A 265 3.10 -17.21 -1.60
C LEU A 265 4.23 -17.99 -0.91
N LEU A 266 4.65 -17.58 0.30
CA LEU A 266 5.78 -18.21 0.97
C LEU A 266 5.36 -19.34 1.91
N ASN A 267 4.30 -19.15 2.69
CA ASN A 267 3.84 -20.15 3.65
C ASN A 267 3.51 -21.52 3.01
N PRO A 268 2.80 -21.60 1.87
CA PRO A 268 2.52 -22.89 1.24
C PRO A 268 3.77 -23.64 0.79
N ILE A 269 4.86 -22.93 0.53
CA ILE A 269 6.11 -23.50 -0.02
C ILE A 269 7.29 -23.49 0.96
N LYS A 270 7.07 -23.23 2.24
CA LYS A 270 8.12 -23.14 3.27
C LYS A 270 8.99 -24.38 3.41
N ARG A 271 8.57 -25.52 2.85
CA ARG A 271 9.34 -26.78 2.86
C ARG A 271 10.19 -27.00 1.59
N ARG A 272 10.17 -26.06 0.62
CA ARG A 272 11.03 -26.19 -0.57
C ARG A 272 12.51 -26.06 -0.19
N LYS A 273 13.29 -27.09 -0.49
CA LYS A 273 14.72 -27.17 -0.16
C LYS A 273 15.61 -26.27 -1.03
N ASN A 274 15.10 -25.84 -2.18
CA ASN A 274 15.79 -24.99 -3.15
C ASN A 274 15.41 -23.49 -3.04
N LEU A 275 14.58 -23.12 -2.05
CA LEU A 275 14.27 -21.74 -1.72
C LEU A 275 14.72 -21.42 -0.30
N HIS A 276 15.69 -20.52 -0.18
CA HIS A 276 16.10 -19.97 1.10
C HIS A 276 15.51 -18.57 1.27
N VAL A 277 14.71 -18.38 2.32
CA VAL A 277 14.12 -17.09 2.70
C VAL A 277 14.86 -16.58 3.93
N LEU A 278 15.50 -15.43 3.82
CA LEU A 278 16.31 -14.87 4.88
C LEU A 278 15.77 -13.51 5.31
N SER A 279 15.17 -13.47 6.50
CA SER A 279 14.69 -12.22 7.14
C SER A 279 15.79 -11.59 8.00
N GLY A 280 15.63 -10.29 8.31
CA GLY A 280 16.66 -9.52 9.00
C GLY A 280 17.94 -9.35 8.19
N ALA A 281 17.87 -9.54 6.87
CA ALA A 281 18.98 -9.48 5.94
C ALA A 281 18.89 -8.22 5.10
N TRP A 282 19.65 -7.19 5.47
CA TRP A 282 19.66 -5.90 4.79
C TRP A 282 20.66 -5.92 3.63
N ALA A 283 20.16 -5.99 2.39
CA ALA A 283 21.00 -5.83 1.21
C ALA A 283 21.60 -4.41 1.16
N THR A 284 22.92 -4.32 1.08
CA THR A 284 23.67 -3.05 1.12
C THR A 284 24.26 -2.67 -0.23
N LYS A 285 24.52 -3.66 -1.09
CA LYS A 285 25.13 -3.42 -2.40
C LYS A 285 24.87 -4.58 -3.36
N VAL A 286 24.61 -4.27 -4.63
CA VAL A 286 24.72 -5.23 -5.73
C VAL A 286 26.18 -5.30 -6.17
N LEU A 287 26.73 -6.49 -6.26
CA LEU A 287 28.10 -6.72 -6.71
C LEU A 287 28.12 -6.81 -8.23
N ILE A 288 28.85 -5.90 -8.87
CA ILE A 288 28.90 -5.75 -10.33
C ILE A 288 30.38 -5.81 -10.76
N ASP A 289 30.68 -6.69 -11.69
CA ASP A 289 31.97 -6.73 -12.36
C ASP A 289 32.10 -5.53 -13.32
N GLU A 290 33.08 -4.68 -13.05
CA GLU A 290 33.24 -3.40 -13.75
C GLU A 290 33.70 -3.57 -15.19
N SER A 291 34.44 -4.66 -15.50
CA SER A 291 34.95 -4.90 -16.84
C SER A 291 33.85 -5.35 -17.81
N SER A 292 32.90 -6.12 -17.32
CA SER A 292 31.80 -6.70 -18.11
C SER A 292 30.45 -6.03 -17.86
N ASN A 293 30.34 -5.12 -16.90
CA ASN A 293 29.09 -4.55 -16.40
C ASN A 293 28.06 -5.63 -16.05
N LYS A 294 28.50 -6.71 -15.37
CA LYS A 294 27.66 -7.88 -15.05
C LYS A 294 27.47 -7.99 -13.54
N ALA A 295 26.21 -8.01 -13.09
CA ALA A 295 25.89 -8.34 -11.71
C ALA A 295 26.18 -9.82 -11.44
N TYR A 296 26.84 -10.10 -10.29
CA TYR A 296 27.24 -11.44 -9.90
C TYR A 296 26.91 -11.80 -8.45
N GLY A 297 26.29 -10.89 -7.68
CA GLY A 297 25.92 -11.16 -6.30
C GLY A 297 25.37 -9.96 -5.56
N VAL A 298 25.16 -10.14 -4.27
CA VAL A 298 24.64 -9.13 -3.34
C VAL A 298 25.43 -9.19 -2.04
N GLU A 299 25.86 -8.03 -1.57
CA GLU A 299 26.31 -7.84 -0.20
C GLU A 299 25.12 -7.51 0.69
N TYR A 300 25.07 -8.12 1.87
CA TYR A 300 24.01 -7.85 2.85
C TYR A 300 24.55 -7.94 4.28
N THR A 301 23.90 -7.23 5.20
CA THR A 301 24.19 -7.32 6.63
C THR A 301 23.07 -8.08 7.34
N ARG A 302 23.46 -8.92 8.31
CA ARG A 302 22.56 -9.63 9.21
C ARG A 302 23.22 -9.79 10.58
N ASN A 303 22.49 -9.50 11.65
CA ASN A 303 23.04 -9.56 13.01
C ASN A 303 24.38 -8.82 13.16
N LYS A 304 24.44 -7.60 12.57
CA LYS A 304 25.65 -6.72 12.56
C LYS A 304 26.89 -7.32 11.86
N ARG A 305 26.73 -8.37 11.07
CA ARG A 305 27.80 -8.97 10.26
C ARG A 305 27.48 -8.81 8.78
N THR A 306 28.53 -8.60 7.98
CA THR A 306 28.41 -8.50 6.52
C THR A 306 28.64 -9.86 5.88
N PHE A 307 27.83 -10.17 4.89
CA PHE A 307 27.85 -11.42 4.13
C PHE A 307 27.76 -11.12 2.63
N THR A 308 28.22 -12.08 1.84
CA THR A 308 28.10 -12.05 0.37
C THR A 308 27.37 -13.30 -0.10
N ALA A 309 26.37 -13.12 -0.96
CA ALA A 309 25.75 -14.18 -1.73
C ALA A 309 26.04 -13.98 -3.22
N LEU A 310 26.43 -15.04 -3.94
CA LEU A 310 26.74 -14.99 -5.37
C LEU A 310 25.56 -15.50 -6.21
N ALA A 311 25.30 -14.85 -7.34
CA ALA A 311 24.28 -15.21 -8.31
C ALA A 311 24.93 -15.76 -9.58
N LYS A 312 24.56 -16.99 -9.96
CA LYS A 312 25.02 -17.64 -11.19
C LYS A 312 24.36 -17.02 -12.42
N ARG A 313 23.06 -16.66 -12.30
CA ARG A 313 22.24 -16.17 -13.41
C ARG A 313 21.91 -14.70 -13.25
N GLU A 314 21.00 -14.33 -12.31
CA GLU A 314 20.56 -12.95 -12.17
C GLU A 314 20.35 -12.54 -10.71
N VAL A 315 20.50 -11.23 -10.46
CA VAL A 315 20.02 -10.51 -9.26
C VAL A 315 18.76 -9.76 -9.64
N ILE A 316 17.69 -9.92 -8.87
CA ILE A 316 16.39 -9.30 -9.07
C ILE A 316 16.09 -8.38 -7.88
N LEU A 317 15.97 -7.09 -8.12
CA LEU A 317 15.59 -6.11 -7.11
C LEU A 317 14.05 -6.02 -7.07
N SER A 318 13.50 -6.29 -5.90
CA SER A 318 12.05 -6.21 -5.60
C SER A 318 11.83 -5.53 -4.24
N ALA A 319 12.71 -4.58 -3.89
CA ALA A 319 12.71 -3.90 -2.60
C ALA A 319 11.75 -2.69 -2.54
N GLY A 320 10.84 -2.58 -3.51
CA GLY A 320 9.90 -1.49 -3.68
C GLY A 320 10.54 -0.23 -4.25
N ALA A 321 9.71 0.75 -4.62
CA ALA A 321 10.17 1.93 -5.34
C ALA A 321 11.37 2.61 -4.66
N PHE A 322 11.39 2.71 -3.35
CA PHE A 322 12.50 3.39 -2.64
C PHE A 322 13.70 2.47 -2.43
N GLY A 323 13.48 1.22 -2.02
CA GLY A 323 14.56 0.30 -1.69
C GLY A 323 15.39 -0.09 -2.92
N SER A 324 14.74 -0.41 -4.05
CA SER A 324 15.42 -0.79 -5.28
C SER A 324 16.23 0.37 -5.89
N ALA A 325 15.64 1.58 -5.93
CA ALA A 325 16.36 2.76 -6.40
C ALA A 325 17.56 3.11 -5.50
N LYS A 326 17.38 3.06 -4.17
CA LYS A 326 18.46 3.26 -3.21
C LYS A 326 19.60 2.27 -3.43
N LEU A 327 19.29 0.98 -3.59
CA LEU A 327 20.28 -0.07 -3.76
C LEU A 327 21.03 0.07 -5.09
N LEU A 328 20.36 0.46 -6.18
CA LEU A 328 21.00 0.78 -7.45
C LEU A 328 22.02 1.93 -7.29
N MET A 329 21.63 3.03 -6.66
CA MET A 329 22.52 4.19 -6.45
C MET A 329 23.72 3.84 -5.58
N LEU A 330 23.54 3.11 -4.46
CA LEU A 330 24.63 2.63 -3.60
C LEU A 330 25.58 1.68 -4.35
N SER A 331 25.10 1.03 -5.42
CA SER A 331 25.88 0.12 -6.26
C SER A 331 26.53 0.81 -7.46
N GLY A 332 26.50 2.14 -7.55
CA GLY A 332 27.12 2.90 -8.64
C GLY A 332 26.26 3.07 -9.89
N ILE A 333 24.95 2.75 -9.82
CA ILE A 333 23.98 2.94 -10.91
C ILE A 333 23.04 4.07 -10.54
N GLY A 334 23.17 5.23 -11.18
CA GLY A 334 22.35 6.41 -10.84
C GLY A 334 22.78 7.67 -11.56
N PRO A 335 22.20 8.83 -11.21
CA PRO A 335 22.52 10.11 -11.81
C PRO A 335 24.00 10.47 -11.59
N ARG A 336 24.71 10.76 -12.68
CA ARG A 336 26.17 11.00 -12.68
C ARG A 336 26.61 12.06 -11.65
N LYS A 337 25.89 13.18 -11.60
CA LYS A 337 26.20 14.28 -10.68
C LYS A 337 26.06 13.83 -9.22
N HIS A 338 24.94 13.20 -8.90
CA HIS A 338 24.66 12.74 -7.54
C HIS A 338 25.64 11.68 -7.03
N LEU A 339 25.98 10.68 -7.86
CA LEU A 339 26.98 9.68 -7.48
C LEU A 339 28.36 10.32 -7.23
N LYS A 340 28.76 11.31 -8.05
CA LYS A 340 30.03 12.06 -7.87
C LYS A 340 30.04 12.85 -6.58
N GLU A 341 28.93 13.52 -6.24
CA GLU A 341 28.77 14.30 -5.00
C GLU A 341 28.97 13.44 -3.74
N LEU A 342 28.54 12.19 -3.79
CA LEU A 342 28.68 11.22 -2.69
C LEU A 342 29.99 10.39 -2.74
N GLY A 343 30.87 10.61 -3.72
CA GLY A 343 32.09 9.82 -3.88
C GLY A 343 31.83 8.36 -4.30
N ILE A 344 30.64 8.04 -4.80
CA ILE A 344 30.30 6.69 -5.26
C ILE A 344 30.90 6.47 -6.65
N LYS A 345 31.72 5.41 -6.80
CA LYS A 345 32.26 5.02 -8.10
C LYS A 345 31.13 4.63 -9.04
N ARG A 346 31.03 5.36 -10.16
CA ARG A 346 29.99 5.16 -11.15
C ARG A 346 30.24 3.94 -12.02
N ILE A 347 29.32 2.99 -12.04
CA ILE A 347 29.23 1.87 -12.97
C ILE A 347 28.44 2.28 -14.22
N LYS A 348 27.23 2.83 -14.00
CA LYS A 348 26.34 3.27 -15.10
C LYS A 348 25.60 4.56 -14.71
N SER A 349 25.56 5.51 -15.65
CA SER A 349 24.71 6.69 -15.47
C SER A 349 23.29 6.38 -15.97
N LEU A 350 22.32 6.41 -15.06
CA LEU A 350 20.89 6.23 -15.31
C LEU A 350 20.09 7.18 -14.40
N PRO A 351 18.88 7.60 -14.77
CA PRO A 351 18.06 8.57 -14.03
C PRO A 351 17.33 7.95 -12.82
N VAL A 352 18.02 7.09 -12.06
CA VAL A 352 17.46 6.41 -10.90
C VAL A 352 17.01 7.43 -9.85
N GLY A 353 15.74 7.38 -9.46
CA GLY A 353 15.15 8.28 -8.49
C GLY A 353 14.80 9.67 -9.03
N GLU A 354 15.06 9.99 -10.31
CA GLU A 354 14.72 11.30 -10.90
C GLU A 354 13.23 11.45 -11.25
N THR A 355 12.48 10.36 -11.21
CA THR A 355 11.03 10.35 -11.34
C THR A 355 10.42 9.69 -10.11
N LEU A 356 9.40 10.33 -9.54
CA LEU A 356 8.61 9.81 -8.44
C LEU A 356 7.18 10.32 -8.59
N TYR A 357 6.22 9.41 -8.59
CA TYR A 357 4.79 9.73 -8.50
C TYR A 357 4.20 9.16 -7.21
N GLU A 358 3.13 9.77 -6.76
CA GLU A 358 2.33 9.36 -5.61
C GLU A 358 0.88 9.82 -5.82
N HIS A 359 -0.10 9.14 -5.22
CA HIS A 359 -1.51 9.52 -5.27
C HIS A 359 -1.87 10.40 -4.06
N PRO A 360 -2.02 11.72 -4.23
CA PRO A 360 -2.48 12.61 -3.17
C PRO A 360 -4.00 12.55 -3.00
N GLY A 361 -4.46 12.98 -1.83
CA GLY A 361 -5.87 13.13 -1.55
C GLY A 361 -6.14 13.98 -0.32
N ALA A 362 -7.32 13.83 0.29
CA ALA A 362 -7.71 14.58 1.47
C ALA A 362 -8.36 13.67 2.53
N ILE A 363 -8.29 14.11 3.79
CA ILE A 363 -8.97 13.50 4.93
C ILE A 363 -10.32 14.21 5.12
N GLY A 364 -11.40 13.60 4.71
CA GLY A 364 -12.75 14.17 4.71
C GLY A 364 -13.28 14.45 3.30
N PRO A 365 -14.49 14.95 3.13
CA PRO A 365 -15.37 15.59 4.13
C PRO A 365 -16.01 14.62 5.14
N VAL A 366 -16.46 15.17 6.27
CA VAL A 366 -17.10 14.42 7.35
C VAL A 366 -18.61 14.64 7.32
N PHE A 367 -19.37 13.58 7.63
CA PHE A 367 -20.83 13.58 7.71
C PHE A 367 -21.30 12.97 9.02
N THR A 368 -22.30 13.57 9.65
CA THR A 368 -22.97 13.04 10.84
C THR A 368 -24.21 12.23 10.45
N VAL A 369 -24.61 11.28 11.30
CA VAL A 369 -25.74 10.37 11.08
C VAL A 369 -26.66 10.43 12.30
N SER A 370 -27.94 10.81 12.12
CA SER A 370 -28.87 10.98 13.25
C SER A 370 -29.64 9.70 13.59
N LYS A 371 -29.89 8.81 12.63
CA LYS A 371 -30.58 7.55 12.91
C LYS A 371 -29.62 6.46 13.40
N PRO A 372 -30.12 5.48 14.16
CA PRO A 372 -29.32 4.30 14.51
C PRO A 372 -28.93 3.56 13.22
N ILE A 373 -27.63 3.58 12.93
CA ILE A 373 -26.97 2.61 12.04
C ILE A 373 -26.36 1.54 12.93
N ASP A 374 -26.36 0.28 12.50
CA ASP A 374 -25.83 -0.79 13.30
C ASP A 374 -24.47 -0.40 13.87
N LYS A 375 -24.45 -0.24 15.18
CA LYS A 375 -23.35 0.10 16.09
C LYS A 375 -22.30 1.04 15.50
N ASN A 376 -22.09 2.18 16.16
CA ASN A 376 -20.91 3.02 15.94
C ASN A 376 -19.68 2.14 15.88
N ILE A 377 -18.94 2.19 14.78
CA ILE A 377 -17.62 1.59 14.72
C ILE A 377 -16.65 2.60 15.35
N ASN A 378 -16.69 2.77 16.67
CA ASN A 378 -15.56 3.30 17.39
C ASN A 378 -14.73 2.14 17.95
N PHE A 379 -13.44 2.31 18.10
CA PHE A 379 -12.56 1.23 18.57
C PHE A 379 -12.99 0.65 19.93
N GLU A 380 -13.52 1.47 20.83
CA GLU A 380 -14.02 1.02 22.12
C GLU A 380 -15.24 0.10 22.00
N SER A 381 -16.16 0.41 21.08
CA SER A 381 -17.35 -0.42 20.83
C SER A 381 -17.05 -1.71 20.07
N LEU A 382 -15.90 -1.79 19.39
CA LEU A 382 -15.48 -2.99 18.67
C LEU A 382 -15.01 -4.09 19.61
N ILE A 383 -14.33 -3.75 20.71
CA ILE A 383 -13.73 -4.72 21.64
C ILE A 383 -14.80 -5.27 22.60
N THR A 384 -15.60 -6.20 22.10
CA THR A 384 -16.61 -6.92 22.88
C THR A 384 -16.47 -8.42 22.67
N VAL A 385 -16.86 -9.23 23.66
CA VAL A 385 -16.83 -10.70 23.56
C VAL A 385 -17.61 -11.20 22.31
N PRO A 386 -18.83 -10.74 22.01
CA PRO A 386 -19.54 -11.17 20.81
C PRO A 386 -18.80 -10.85 19.51
N ASN A 387 -18.14 -9.69 19.41
CA ASN A 387 -17.38 -9.30 18.22
C ASN A 387 -16.13 -10.17 18.05
N VAL A 388 -15.44 -10.51 19.14
CA VAL A 388 -14.32 -11.45 19.15
C VAL A 388 -14.75 -12.83 18.67
N ILE A 389 -15.85 -13.36 19.21
CA ILE A 389 -16.41 -14.65 18.77
C ILE A 389 -16.77 -14.59 17.29
N SER A 390 -17.46 -13.54 16.83
CA SER A 390 -17.82 -13.37 15.43
C SER A 390 -16.59 -13.38 14.51
N TYR A 391 -15.50 -12.70 14.92
CA TYR A 391 -14.25 -12.66 14.16
C TYR A 391 -13.61 -14.04 14.03
N VAL A 392 -13.63 -14.86 15.05
CA VAL A 392 -13.15 -16.25 15.02
C VAL A 392 -13.85 -17.07 13.93
N PHE A 393 -15.15 -16.79 13.68
CA PHE A 393 -15.92 -17.39 12.60
C PHE A 393 -15.82 -16.65 11.26
N GLY A 394 -14.90 -15.68 11.12
CA GLY A 394 -14.70 -14.89 9.91
C GLY A 394 -15.84 -13.90 9.63
N LYS A 395 -16.47 -13.38 10.67
CA LYS A 395 -17.62 -12.46 10.62
C LYS A 395 -17.41 -11.28 11.60
N GLY A 396 -18.31 -10.30 11.48
CA GLY A 396 -18.35 -9.17 12.41
C GLY A 396 -17.34 -8.07 12.11
N PRO A 397 -17.34 -6.99 12.91
CA PRO A 397 -16.67 -5.73 12.55
C PRO A 397 -15.14 -5.82 12.52
N PHE A 398 -14.50 -6.78 13.18
CA PHE A 398 -13.05 -7.00 13.07
C PHE A 398 -12.60 -7.49 11.70
N THR A 399 -13.54 -8.01 10.86
CA THR A 399 -13.25 -8.39 9.47
C THR A 399 -13.31 -7.19 8.52
N SER A 400 -13.67 -6.00 9.01
CA SER A 400 -13.73 -4.76 8.24
C SER A 400 -12.38 -4.04 8.24
N ALA A 401 -12.02 -3.48 7.10
CA ALA A 401 -10.92 -2.53 6.96
C ALA A 401 -11.43 -1.06 7.00
N PHE A 402 -12.67 -0.86 7.41
CA PHE A 402 -13.41 0.41 7.51
C PHE A 402 -13.66 1.13 6.18
N CYS A 403 -12.92 0.90 5.14
CA CYS A 403 -13.24 1.32 3.77
C CYS A 403 -14.27 0.35 3.22
N GLU A 404 -15.49 0.79 2.89
CA GLU A 404 -16.59 -0.13 2.59
C GLU A 404 -17.06 -0.09 1.15
N ALA A 405 -17.07 1.10 0.53
CA ALA A 405 -17.51 1.31 -0.83
C ALA A 405 -16.68 2.38 -1.53
N VAL A 406 -16.71 2.36 -2.86
CA VAL A 406 -15.90 3.20 -3.72
C VAL A 406 -16.70 3.72 -4.89
N ALA A 407 -16.45 4.97 -5.29
CA ALA A 407 -16.89 5.49 -6.59
C ALA A 407 -15.68 6.03 -7.35
N TYR A 408 -15.61 5.69 -8.61
CA TYR A 408 -14.64 6.23 -9.55
C TYR A 408 -15.34 7.28 -10.40
N VAL A 409 -14.82 8.49 -10.40
CA VAL A 409 -15.45 9.64 -11.05
C VAL A 409 -14.47 10.37 -11.96
N LYS A 410 -15.04 11.03 -12.98
CA LYS A 410 -14.31 11.87 -13.91
C LYS A 410 -14.52 13.33 -13.56
N THR A 411 -13.40 14.08 -13.41
CA THR A 411 -13.49 15.53 -13.15
C THR A 411 -13.13 16.34 -14.40
N PRO A 412 -13.55 17.62 -14.48
CA PRO A 412 -13.15 18.52 -15.56
C PRO A 412 -11.64 18.82 -15.58
N TYR A 413 -10.91 18.44 -14.53
CA TYR A 413 -9.48 18.71 -14.35
C TYR A 413 -8.59 17.53 -14.72
N SER A 414 -9.17 16.42 -15.18
CA SER A 414 -8.43 15.24 -15.62
C SER A 414 -7.36 15.57 -16.67
N PRO A 415 -6.17 14.95 -16.63
CA PRO A 415 -5.17 15.11 -17.69
C PRO A 415 -5.56 14.42 -19.00
N TYR A 416 -6.53 13.52 -18.97
CA TYR A 416 -6.98 12.75 -20.13
C TYR A 416 -8.36 13.19 -20.59
N SER A 417 -8.56 13.29 -21.89
CA SER A 417 -9.82 13.73 -22.50
C SER A 417 -10.88 12.63 -22.57
N ASP A 418 -10.50 11.36 -22.50
CA ASP A 418 -11.42 10.23 -22.56
C ASP A 418 -12.43 10.30 -21.41
N PRO A 419 -13.75 10.40 -21.67
CA PRO A 419 -14.78 10.58 -20.65
C PRO A 419 -14.92 9.38 -19.70
N ASP A 420 -14.57 8.16 -20.18
CA ASP A 420 -14.69 6.92 -19.41
C ASP A 420 -13.41 6.57 -18.64
N TRP A 421 -12.41 7.47 -18.61
CA TRP A 421 -11.20 7.30 -17.84
C TRP A 421 -11.24 8.16 -16.57
N PRO A 422 -11.65 7.59 -15.40
CA PRO A 422 -11.80 8.35 -14.17
C PRO A 422 -10.45 8.83 -13.66
N ASP A 423 -10.44 9.96 -12.94
CA ASP A 423 -9.24 10.58 -12.37
C ASP A 423 -9.30 10.76 -10.86
N VAL A 424 -10.48 10.59 -10.24
CA VAL A 424 -10.65 10.63 -8.78
C VAL A 424 -11.38 9.39 -8.30
N GLU A 425 -10.85 8.79 -7.24
CA GLU A 425 -11.46 7.71 -6.47
C GLU A 425 -12.03 8.28 -5.17
N LEU A 426 -13.31 8.01 -4.88
CA LEU A 426 -14.01 8.42 -3.67
C LEU A 426 -14.15 7.20 -2.74
N ILE A 427 -13.34 7.10 -1.71
CA ILE A 427 -13.36 6.01 -0.74
C ILE A 427 -14.30 6.38 0.40
N GLN A 428 -15.38 5.61 0.58
CA GLN A 428 -16.27 5.77 1.74
C GLN A 428 -15.72 5.01 2.93
N VAL A 429 -15.50 5.72 4.05
CA VAL A 429 -14.89 5.19 5.28
C VAL A 429 -15.86 5.29 6.43
N ALA A 430 -16.23 4.16 7.02
CA ALA A 430 -17.18 4.07 8.12
C ALA A 430 -16.62 4.52 9.49
N LEU A 431 -15.64 5.42 9.49
CA LEU A 431 -14.98 6.00 10.68
C LEU A 431 -14.82 7.51 10.52
N GLN A 432 -14.56 8.19 11.64
CA GLN A 432 -14.09 9.58 11.69
C GLN A 432 -13.02 9.75 12.81
N LEU A 433 -12.19 10.79 12.73
CA LEU A 433 -11.02 10.93 13.60
C LEU A 433 -11.34 11.41 15.03
N GLY A 434 -12.56 11.87 15.30
CA GLY A 434 -12.97 12.26 16.65
C GLY A 434 -13.02 11.09 17.62
N ASP A 435 -13.29 9.88 17.11
CA ASP A 435 -13.32 8.64 17.91
C ASP A 435 -11.92 8.03 18.08
N ASP A 436 -10.98 8.36 17.21
CA ASP A 436 -9.59 7.90 17.29
C ASP A 436 -8.58 9.01 16.97
N PRO A 437 -8.46 10.02 17.84
CA PRO A 437 -7.56 11.15 17.61
C PRO A 437 -6.08 10.76 17.71
N THR A 438 -5.73 9.69 18.44
CA THR A 438 -4.34 9.33 18.68
C THR A 438 -3.79 8.42 17.59
N LEU A 439 -4.37 7.25 17.38
CA LEU A 439 -3.82 6.27 16.43
C LEU A 439 -4.09 6.67 14.99
N GLY A 440 -5.35 6.92 14.64
CA GLY A 440 -5.71 7.37 13.30
C GLY A 440 -5.30 8.83 13.07
N GLY A 441 -5.64 9.72 13.98
CA GLY A 441 -5.40 11.15 13.83
C GLY A 441 -3.92 11.52 13.85
N GLN A 442 -3.24 11.30 14.99
CA GLN A 442 -1.85 11.73 15.17
C GLN A 442 -0.81 10.77 14.57
N ASN A 443 -0.97 9.47 14.79
CA ASN A 443 0.06 8.52 14.39
C ASN A 443 -0.04 8.18 12.89
N PHE A 444 -1.24 7.86 12.41
CA PHE A 444 -1.43 7.45 11.02
C PHE A 444 -1.40 8.64 10.06
N PHE A 445 -2.28 9.64 10.27
CA PHE A 445 -2.38 10.81 9.38
C PHE A 445 -1.47 11.99 9.77
N ARG A 446 -0.90 11.99 10.97
CA ARG A 446 -0.07 13.09 11.51
C ARG A 446 -0.82 14.43 11.67
N VAL A 447 -2.12 14.41 11.88
CA VAL A 447 -2.93 15.62 12.09
C VAL A 447 -2.50 16.31 13.38
N LYS A 448 -2.35 17.65 13.35
CA LYS A 448 -2.02 18.48 14.53
C LYS A 448 -3.08 18.36 15.61
N SER A 449 -2.66 18.32 16.88
CA SER A 449 -3.57 18.27 18.04
C SER A 449 -4.58 19.42 18.04
N SER A 450 -4.19 20.62 17.57
CA SER A 450 -5.13 21.75 17.46
C SER A 450 -6.31 21.46 16.54
N ILE A 451 -6.07 20.84 15.39
CA ILE A 451 -7.17 20.43 14.46
C ILE A 451 -7.96 19.28 15.04
N LEU A 452 -7.30 18.27 15.62
CA LEU A 452 -8.00 17.16 16.26
C LEU A 452 -8.92 17.64 17.38
N ASN A 453 -8.47 18.55 18.23
CA ASN A 453 -9.26 19.06 19.35
C ASN A 453 -10.38 20.01 18.91
N ASN A 454 -10.13 20.89 17.95
CA ASN A 454 -11.09 21.93 17.58
C ASN A 454 -12.10 21.50 16.51
N TYR A 455 -11.73 20.57 15.62
CA TYR A 455 -12.58 20.14 14.51
C TYR A 455 -13.13 18.73 14.69
N PHE A 456 -12.31 17.75 15.08
CA PHE A 456 -12.75 16.35 15.18
C PHE A 456 -13.27 15.96 16.57
N ARG A 457 -12.72 16.50 17.66
CA ARG A 457 -13.12 16.17 19.04
C ARG A 457 -14.61 16.43 19.34
N PRO A 458 -15.26 17.49 18.80
CA PRO A 458 -16.70 17.67 18.95
C PRO A 458 -17.55 16.53 18.38
N LEU A 459 -16.97 15.69 17.51
CA LEU A 459 -17.64 14.51 16.94
C LEU A 459 -17.45 13.23 17.78
N TYR A 460 -16.74 13.30 18.91
CA TYR A 460 -16.54 12.13 19.78
C TYR A 460 -17.88 11.53 20.21
N ASN A 461 -18.02 10.22 20.08
CA ASN A 461 -19.27 9.48 20.29
C ASN A 461 -20.46 9.90 19.40
N THR A 462 -20.22 10.72 18.36
CA THR A 462 -21.20 11.04 17.35
C THR A 462 -21.13 10.02 16.23
N ARG A 463 -22.28 9.49 15.79
CA ARG A 463 -22.31 8.65 14.58
C ARG A 463 -21.91 9.51 13.40
N ALA A 464 -20.76 9.22 12.83
CA ALA A 464 -20.23 9.95 11.71
C ALA A 464 -19.35 9.07 10.83
N PHE A 465 -19.16 9.47 9.60
CA PHE A 465 -18.29 8.85 8.62
C PHE A 465 -17.60 9.91 7.78
N MET A 466 -16.60 9.52 7.00
CA MET A 466 -15.90 10.43 6.11
C MET A 466 -15.61 9.81 4.75
N TYR A 467 -15.22 10.65 3.80
CA TYR A 467 -14.63 10.21 2.56
C TYR A 467 -13.11 10.45 2.57
N LEU A 468 -12.42 9.67 1.75
CA LEU A 468 -11.03 9.88 1.40
C LEU A 468 -10.95 9.97 -0.12
N PRO A 469 -11.10 11.18 -0.71
CA PRO A 469 -10.92 11.36 -2.15
C PRO A 469 -9.44 11.23 -2.51
N MET A 470 -9.13 10.40 -3.50
CA MET A 470 -7.79 10.15 -4.03
C MET A 470 -7.70 10.61 -5.48
N LEU A 471 -6.70 11.42 -5.80
CA LEU A 471 -6.36 11.74 -7.19
C LEU A 471 -5.52 10.59 -7.77
N MET A 472 -5.99 10.00 -8.87
CA MET A 472 -5.30 8.88 -9.51
C MET A 472 -4.26 9.33 -10.54
N HIS A 473 -4.51 10.40 -11.27
CA HIS A 473 -3.61 10.90 -12.32
C HIS A 473 -3.00 12.24 -11.95
N THR A 474 -2.03 12.21 -11.04
CA THR A 474 -1.29 13.41 -10.63
C THR A 474 -0.39 13.94 -11.76
N ARG A 475 -0.32 15.26 -11.90
CA ARG A 475 0.64 15.95 -12.75
C ARG A 475 1.94 16.26 -12.00
N THR A 476 1.86 16.29 -10.70
CA THR A 476 3.01 16.53 -9.82
C THR A 476 4.02 15.38 -9.92
N LYS A 477 5.28 15.73 -10.16
CA LYS A 477 6.41 14.81 -10.20
C LYS A 477 7.40 15.17 -9.12
N GLY A 478 7.93 14.15 -8.45
CA GLY A 478 9.00 14.30 -7.50
C GLY A 478 10.25 13.52 -7.87
N SER A 479 11.17 13.47 -6.91
CA SER A 479 12.40 12.69 -7.02
C SER A 479 12.84 12.19 -5.65
N MET A 480 13.71 11.17 -5.65
CA MET A 480 14.43 10.71 -4.46
C MET A 480 15.93 10.67 -4.72
N LYS A 481 16.72 10.89 -3.67
CA LYS A 481 18.18 10.84 -3.70
C LYS A 481 18.71 10.11 -2.47
N LEU A 482 19.93 9.59 -2.55
CA LEU A 482 20.65 9.16 -1.37
C LEU A 482 20.96 10.38 -0.49
N LYS A 483 20.74 10.25 0.82
CA LYS A 483 21.22 11.23 1.79
C LYS A 483 22.72 11.11 2.05
N SER A 484 23.23 9.88 2.03
CA SER A 484 24.63 9.53 2.24
C SER A 484 24.98 8.17 1.62
N ILE A 485 26.22 7.75 1.74
CA ILE A 485 26.66 6.39 1.37
C ILE A 485 26.28 5.32 2.39
N ASN A 486 25.78 5.72 3.57
CA ASN A 486 25.33 4.78 4.59
C ASN A 486 24.04 4.07 4.14
N PRO A 487 24.04 2.73 3.94
CA PRO A 487 22.85 2.02 3.47
C PRO A 487 21.68 2.03 4.47
N TYR A 488 21.89 2.46 5.70
CA TYR A 488 20.85 2.52 6.72
C TYR A 488 20.11 3.87 6.77
N ASP A 489 20.66 4.92 6.17
CA ASP A 489 20.03 6.24 6.13
C ASP A 489 18.77 6.22 5.24
N HIS A 490 17.74 6.94 5.65
CA HIS A 490 16.59 7.18 4.80
C HIS A 490 17.00 8.05 3.62
N PRO A 491 16.44 7.82 2.42
CA PRO A 491 16.67 8.71 1.28
C PRO A 491 16.02 10.07 1.51
N ASP A 492 16.52 11.08 0.81
CA ASP A 492 15.90 12.39 0.73
C ASP A 492 14.88 12.42 -0.40
N PHE A 493 13.69 12.93 -0.09
CA PHE A 493 12.59 13.07 -1.03
C PHE A 493 12.35 14.53 -1.39
N LYS A 494 12.13 14.82 -2.67
CA LYS A 494 11.64 16.10 -3.17
C LYS A 494 10.30 15.86 -3.85
N TYR A 495 9.23 16.23 -3.19
CA TYR A 495 7.88 16.09 -3.67
C TYR A 495 6.98 17.14 -3.03
N GLN A 496 6.58 18.15 -3.79
CA GLN A 496 5.66 19.18 -3.32
C GLN A 496 4.27 18.91 -3.90
N TYR A 497 3.32 18.55 -3.05
CA TYR A 497 1.94 18.30 -3.47
C TYR A 497 1.33 19.57 -4.08
N PHE A 498 0.57 19.39 -5.13
CA PHE A 498 -0.19 20.47 -5.78
C PHE A 498 0.66 21.58 -6.38
N GLU A 499 1.86 21.28 -6.89
CA GLU A 499 2.61 22.19 -7.76
C GLU A 499 1.80 22.56 -9.02
N ASP A 500 0.98 21.63 -9.52
CA ASP A 500 -0.06 21.91 -10.50
C ASP A 500 -1.41 22.03 -9.78
N ASP A 501 -2.00 23.22 -9.80
CA ASP A 501 -3.28 23.52 -9.15
C ASP A 501 -4.45 22.67 -9.66
N ARG A 502 -4.33 22.09 -10.87
CA ARG A 502 -5.36 21.19 -11.42
C ARG A 502 -5.50 19.92 -10.59
N ASP A 503 -4.41 19.43 -9.98
CA ASP A 503 -4.41 18.30 -9.08
C ASP A 503 -5.26 18.59 -7.82
N LEU A 504 -5.07 19.78 -7.25
CA LEU A 504 -5.88 20.26 -6.12
C LEU A 504 -7.37 20.41 -6.49
N LYS A 505 -7.63 21.04 -7.63
CA LYS A 505 -9.00 21.28 -8.14
C LYS A 505 -9.74 19.99 -8.44
N ALA A 506 -9.06 18.96 -8.94
CA ALA A 506 -9.65 17.64 -9.17
C ALA A 506 -10.13 17.01 -7.84
N ILE A 507 -9.32 17.05 -6.78
CA ILE A 507 -9.71 16.52 -5.46
C ILE A 507 -10.88 17.33 -4.89
N ALA A 508 -10.84 18.66 -4.96
CA ALA A 508 -11.93 19.52 -4.49
C ALA A 508 -13.24 19.25 -5.23
N HIS A 509 -13.19 19.00 -6.56
CA HIS A 509 -14.35 18.61 -7.34
C HIS A 509 -14.86 17.21 -6.93
N GLY A 510 -13.95 16.27 -6.65
CA GLY A 510 -14.30 14.96 -6.08
C GLY A 510 -15.05 15.09 -4.75
N ILE A 511 -14.64 16.01 -3.88
CA ILE A 511 -15.37 16.31 -2.62
C ILE A 511 -16.78 16.80 -2.91
N LEU A 512 -16.97 17.73 -3.83
CA LEU A 512 -18.31 18.20 -4.21
C LEU A 512 -19.18 17.07 -4.78
N THR A 513 -18.59 16.16 -5.55
CA THR A 513 -19.28 14.97 -6.06
C THR A 513 -19.71 14.05 -4.91
N ALA A 514 -18.83 13.82 -3.91
CA ALA A 514 -19.17 13.03 -2.72
C ALA A 514 -20.30 13.67 -1.91
N ILE A 515 -20.32 15.01 -1.78
CA ILE A 515 -21.41 15.76 -1.13
C ILE A 515 -22.72 15.57 -1.91
N ASN A 516 -22.71 15.67 -3.24
CA ASN A 516 -23.88 15.45 -4.08
C ASN A 516 -24.44 14.02 -3.95
N ILE A 517 -23.55 13.01 -3.96
CA ILE A 517 -23.94 11.60 -3.71
C ILE A 517 -24.61 11.48 -2.34
N THR A 518 -24.02 12.08 -1.32
CA THR A 518 -24.51 12.00 0.07
C THR A 518 -25.83 12.74 0.27
N ALA A 519 -26.13 13.73 -0.55
CA ALA A 519 -27.42 14.45 -0.52
C ALA A 519 -28.61 13.64 -1.05
N GLN A 520 -28.39 12.43 -1.60
CA GLN A 520 -29.45 11.60 -2.18
C GLN A 520 -30.30 10.91 -1.10
N LYS A 521 -31.51 10.47 -1.51
CA LYS A 521 -32.55 9.90 -0.62
C LYS A 521 -32.02 8.77 0.30
N PRO A 522 -31.22 7.77 -0.15
CA PRO A 522 -30.77 6.69 0.74
C PRO A 522 -29.98 7.20 1.96
N PHE A 523 -29.16 8.23 1.81
CA PHE A 523 -28.47 8.86 2.94
C PHE A 523 -29.38 9.79 3.75
N ARG A 524 -30.30 10.53 3.09
CA ARG A 524 -31.30 11.35 3.81
C ARG A 524 -32.19 10.50 4.71
N ASP A 525 -32.55 9.29 4.27
CA ASP A 525 -33.36 8.37 5.06
C ASP A 525 -32.64 7.91 6.34
N LEU A 526 -31.29 7.91 6.35
CA LEU A 526 -30.45 7.68 7.52
C LEU A 526 -30.22 8.95 8.37
N GLY A 527 -30.76 10.09 7.95
CA GLY A 527 -30.55 11.37 8.62
C GLY A 527 -29.13 11.88 8.53
N VAL A 528 -28.46 11.60 7.40
CA VAL A 528 -27.09 12.05 7.14
C VAL A 528 -27.06 13.54 6.81
N LYS A 529 -26.11 14.26 7.40
CA LYS A 529 -25.86 15.69 7.16
C LYS A 529 -24.36 15.97 7.06
N LEU A 530 -23.98 16.87 6.16
CA LEU A 530 -22.61 17.38 6.11
C LEU A 530 -22.26 18.07 7.45
N TYR A 531 -21.11 17.80 8.00
CA TYR A 531 -20.59 18.50 9.17
C TYR A 531 -20.19 19.93 8.77
N THR A 532 -20.86 20.93 9.40
CA THR A 532 -20.83 22.32 8.94
C THR A 532 -19.87 23.23 9.70
N VAL A 533 -19.16 22.70 10.72
CA VAL A 533 -18.12 23.48 11.40
C VAL A 533 -16.98 23.73 10.41
N PRO A 534 -16.56 25.00 10.21
CA PRO A 534 -15.43 25.30 9.34
C PRO A 534 -14.14 24.67 9.85
N LEU A 535 -13.32 24.15 8.91
CA LEU A 535 -12.01 23.61 9.26
C LEU A 535 -11.07 24.73 9.72
N PRO A 536 -10.35 24.58 10.85
CA PRO A 536 -9.33 25.54 11.28
C PRO A 536 -8.29 25.81 10.19
N GLY A 537 -8.13 27.09 9.85
CA GLY A 537 -7.29 27.57 8.75
C GLY A 537 -8.05 27.86 7.45
N CYS A 538 -9.37 27.56 7.39
CA CYS A 538 -10.22 27.86 6.24
C CYS A 538 -11.46 28.71 6.62
N GLU A 539 -11.50 29.29 7.81
CA GLU A 539 -12.68 30.02 8.34
C GLU A 539 -13.01 31.28 7.55
N SER A 540 -11.99 31.91 6.93
CA SER A 540 -12.16 33.10 6.09
C SER A 540 -12.76 32.83 4.72
N VAL A 541 -12.85 31.56 4.31
CA VAL A 541 -13.37 31.15 3.01
C VAL A 541 -14.84 30.74 3.16
N LYS A 542 -15.70 31.18 2.24
CA LYS A 542 -17.13 30.85 2.28
C LYS A 542 -17.33 29.34 2.35
N PHE A 543 -17.91 28.85 3.45
CA PHE A 543 -18.13 27.43 3.70
C PHE A 543 -18.87 26.75 2.54
N ASN A 544 -18.46 25.54 2.22
CA ASN A 544 -18.99 24.69 1.15
C ASN A 544 -18.88 25.28 -0.27
N SER A 545 -18.06 26.33 -0.47
CA SER A 545 -17.68 26.79 -1.81
C SER A 545 -16.56 25.91 -2.40
N PHE A 546 -16.35 26.00 -3.72
CA PHE A 546 -15.24 25.31 -4.36
C PHE A 546 -13.87 25.73 -3.79
N ASP A 547 -13.72 27.01 -3.48
CA ASP A 547 -12.50 27.55 -2.86
C ASP A 547 -12.31 27.07 -1.42
N TYR A 548 -13.43 26.89 -0.67
CA TYR A 548 -13.36 26.27 0.66
C TYR A 548 -12.80 24.84 0.58
N TRP A 549 -13.25 24.05 -0.36
CA TRP A 549 -12.75 22.69 -0.51
C TRP A 549 -11.31 22.63 -1.00
N GLN A 550 -10.86 23.59 -1.80
CA GLN A 550 -9.44 23.72 -2.12
C GLN A 550 -8.59 24.04 -0.87
N CYS A 551 -9.05 25.00 -0.02
CA CYS A 551 -8.40 25.27 1.27
C CYS A 551 -8.39 24.00 2.14
N TYR A 552 -9.51 23.32 2.28
CA TYR A 552 -9.68 22.10 3.05
C TYR A 552 -8.66 21.03 2.64
N VAL A 553 -8.51 20.78 1.35
CA VAL A 553 -7.55 19.81 0.80
C VAL A 553 -6.10 20.20 1.14
N ARG A 554 -5.74 21.49 1.07
CA ARG A 554 -4.40 21.97 1.45
C ARG A 554 -4.09 21.77 2.94
N VAL A 555 -5.09 21.92 3.80
CA VAL A 555 -4.93 21.73 5.25
C VAL A 555 -4.86 20.24 5.62
N LEU A 556 -5.78 19.44 5.13
CA LEU A 556 -5.91 18.00 5.42
C LEU A 556 -5.50 17.11 4.24
N THR A 557 -4.42 17.48 3.56
CA THR A 557 -3.80 16.63 2.54
C THR A 557 -3.40 15.29 3.15
N THR A 558 -3.65 14.21 2.43
CA THR A 558 -3.15 12.88 2.76
C THR A 558 -2.52 12.22 1.53
N THR A 559 -1.84 11.12 1.74
CA THR A 559 -1.22 10.26 0.74
C THR A 559 -1.81 8.86 0.82
N TYR A 560 -1.76 8.11 -0.28
CA TYR A 560 -2.24 6.73 -0.32
C TYR A 560 -1.09 5.71 -0.37
N TYR A 561 0.16 6.20 -0.19
CA TYR A 561 1.36 5.36 -0.09
C TYR A 561 1.67 4.61 -1.39
N HIS A 562 1.34 5.21 -2.53
CA HIS A 562 1.46 4.62 -3.86
C HIS A 562 2.70 5.12 -4.61
N TYR A 563 3.88 5.02 -3.99
CA TYR A 563 5.16 5.48 -4.55
C TYR A 563 5.61 4.59 -5.71
N ILE A 564 5.86 5.20 -6.88
CA ILE A 564 6.20 4.51 -8.13
C ILE A 564 7.23 5.28 -8.93
N ALA A 565 7.70 4.70 -10.04
CA ALA A 565 8.48 5.31 -11.11
C ALA A 565 9.96 5.64 -10.80
N THR A 566 10.48 5.33 -9.62
CA THR A 566 11.87 5.64 -9.25
C THR A 566 12.92 4.86 -10.05
N THR A 567 12.50 3.77 -10.70
CA THR A 567 13.28 2.94 -11.62
C THR A 567 12.51 2.70 -12.91
N LYS A 568 11.93 3.79 -13.45
CA LYS A 568 10.97 3.83 -14.54
C LYS A 568 11.32 2.91 -15.71
N MET A 569 10.32 2.16 -16.20
CA MET A 569 10.43 1.36 -17.42
C MET A 569 10.27 2.25 -18.66
N GLY A 570 11.08 2.00 -19.67
CA GLY A 570 11.00 2.67 -20.97
C GLY A 570 12.08 2.17 -21.94
N PRO A 571 11.98 2.52 -23.24
CA PRO A 571 12.99 2.19 -24.24
C PRO A 571 14.31 2.92 -23.94
N ALA A 572 15.40 2.44 -24.52
CA ALA A 572 16.73 3.04 -24.35
C ALA A 572 16.82 4.50 -24.85
N SER A 573 15.90 4.90 -25.73
CA SER A 573 15.77 6.28 -26.23
C SER A 573 15.07 7.22 -25.24
N ASP A 574 14.37 6.70 -24.23
CA ASP A 574 13.77 7.52 -23.18
C ASP A 574 14.82 7.91 -22.13
N PRO A 575 15.20 9.21 -22.02
CA PRO A 575 16.23 9.66 -21.09
C PRO A 575 15.82 9.51 -19.62
N THR A 576 14.54 9.22 -19.35
CA THR A 576 14.01 9.00 -17.98
C THR A 576 13.90 7.51 -17.62
N ALA A 577 14.22 6.60 -18.53
CA ALA A 577 14.13 5.17 -18.30
C ALA A 577 15.35 4.59 -17.56
N VAL A 578 15.10 3.68 -16.64
CA VAL A 578 16.11 2.92 -15.88
C VAL A 578 16.15 1.47 -16.33
N VAL A 579 15.00 0.88 -16.62
CA VAL A 579 14.87 -0.51 -17.08
C VAL A 579 14.14 -0.59 -18.43
N ASP A 580 14.42 -1.64 -19.19
CA ASP A 580 13.70 -1.93 -20.45
C ASP A 580 12.34 -2.61 -20.19
N ALA A 581 11.58 -2.86 -21.26
CA ALA A 581 10.29 -3.56 -21.20
C ALA A 581 10.37 -5.01 -20.66
N ARG A 582 11.57 -5.58 -20.59
CA ARG A 582 11.83 -6.87 -19.96
C ARG A 582 12.37 -6.72 -18.53
N LEU A 583 12.30 -5.52 -17.96
CA LEU A 583 12.72 -5.16 -16.60
C LEU A 583 14.23 -5.24 -16.36
N ARG A 584 15.06 -5.36 -17.39
CA ARG A 584 16.51 -5.39 -17.30
C ARG A 584 17.05 -3.96 -17.14
N VAL A 585 17.97 -3.76 -16.21
CA VAL A 585 18.64 -2.46 -16.02
C VAL A 585 19.46 -2.12 -17.25
N HIS A 586 19.21 -0.95 -17.84
CA HIS A 586 19.89 -0.53 -19.06
C HIS A 586 21.41 -0.53 -18.94
N GLY A 587 22.06 -1.32 -19.80
CA GLY A 587 23.53 -1.43 -19.88
C GLY A 587 24.19 -2.18 -18.72
N VAL A 588 23.41 -2.88 -17.88
CA VAL A 588 23.95 -3.77 -16.83
C VAL A 588 23.38 -5.17 -17.03
N LYS A 589 24.24 -6.16 -17.23
CA LYS A 589 23.86 -7.55 -17.44
C LYS A 589 23.46 -8.22 -16.13
N ASN A 590 22.57 -9.22 -16.20
CA ASN A 590 22.16 -10.05 -15.07
C ASN A 590 21.54 -9.27 -13.88
N LEU A 591 20.96 -8.10 -14.13
CA LEU A 591 20.31 -7.28 -13.13
C LEU A 591 18.94 -6.81 -13.63
N ARG A 592 17.89 -7.07 -12.83
CA ARG A 592 16.53 -6.58 -13.09
C ARG A 592 15.97 -5.85 -11.89
N VAL A 593 14.98 -4.99 -12.16
CA VAL A 593 14.07 -4.46 -11.13
C VAL A 593 12.66 -4.99 -11.42
N ALA A 594 12.08 -5.64 -10.43
CA ALA A 594 10.74 -6.24 -10.51
C ALA A 594 9.91 -5.82 -9.30
N ASP A 595 9.53 -4.56 -9.24
CA ASP A 595 8.59 -3.96 -8.29
C ASP A 595 7.94 -2.71 -8.89
N VAL A 596 7.13 -2.01 -8.10
CA VAL A 596 6.38 -0.84 -8.56
C VAL A 596 7.23 0.38 -8.92
N GLY A 597 8.53 0.35 -8.64
CA GLY A 597 9.47 1.37 -9.11
C GLY A 597 9.56 1.46 -10.64
N ILE A 598 9.21 0.38 -11.36
CA ILE A 598 9.25 0.34 -12.84
C ILE A 598 8.04 1.02 -13.50
N VAL A 599 6.96 1.25 -12.77
CA VAL A 599 5.69 1.78 -13.30
C VAL A 599 5.93 3.17 -13.92
N PRO A 600 5.59 3.38 -15.21
CA PRO A 600 6.00 4.61 -15.90
C PRO A 600 5.12 5.83 -15.63
N THR A 601 3.84 5.60 -15.32
CA THR A 601 2.84 6.66 -15.02
C THR A 601 1.91 6.21 -13.90
N ALA A 602 1.35 7.16 -13.15
CA ALA A 602 0.41 6.87 -12.07
C ALA A 602 -0.85 6.14 -12.60
N PRO A 603 -1.18 4.93 -12.10
CA PRO A 603 -2.33 4.17 -12.57
C PRO A 603 -3.63 4.58 -11.90
N SER A 604 -4.76 4.21 -12.50
CA SER A 604 -6.12 4.48 -12.01
C SER A 604 -6.52 3.59 -10.84
N GLY A 605 -5.67 3.46 -9.80
CA GLY A 605 -6.00 2.63 -8.63
C GLY A 605 -4.81 2.38 -7.71
N HIS A 606 -5.03 1.51 -6.74
CA HIS A 606 -4.00 1.13 -5.77
C HIS A 606 -2.96 0.20 -6.39
N ILE A 607 -1.70 0.34 -5.99
CA ILE A 607 -0.56 -0.33 -6.66
C ILE A 607 -0.32 -1.79 -6.20
N SER A 608 -1.04 -2.29 -5.21
CA SER A 608 -0.78 -3.64 -4.66
C SER A 608 -1.02 -4.76 -5.69
N ALA A 609 -2.17 -4.74 -6.40
CA ALA A 609 -2.46 -5.71 -7.45
C ALA A 609 -1.43 -5.66 -8.59
N ILE A 610 -1.02 -4.44 -8.98
CA ILE A 610 0.00 -4.21 -9.99
C ILE A 610 1.34 -4.83 -9.58
N ALA A 611 1.73 -4.75 -8.30
CA ALA A 611 2.97 -5.36 -7.81
C ALA A 611 2.97 -6.89 -7.96
N TYR A 612 1.83 -7.56 -7.70
CA TYR A 612 1.69 -8.99 -7.95
C TYR A 612 1.77 -9.31 -9.45
N MET A 613 1.10 -8.55 -10.30
CA MET A 613 1.13 -8.68 -11.76
C MET A 613 2.56 -8.53 -12.30
N ILE A 614 3.29 -7.51 -11.83
CA ILE A 614 4.71 -7.30 -12.20
C ILE A 614 5.54 -8.53 -11.82
N GLY A 615 5.36 -9.07 -10.60
CA GLY A 615 6.05 -10.26 -10.15
C GLY A 615 5.77 -11.50 -11.02
N GLU A 616 4.53 -11.73 -11.41
CA GLU A 616 4.11 -12.82 -12.30
C GLU A 616 4.76 -12.69 -13.69
N LYS A 617 4.67 -11.50 -14.28
CA LYS A 617 5.23 -11.22 -15.59
C LYS A 617 6.75 -11.28 -15.57
N ALA A 618 7.40 -10.73 -14.54
CA ALA A 618 8.85 -10.81 -14.35
C ALA A 618 9.33 -12.25 -14.27
N ALA A 619 8.63 -13.10 -13.50
CA ALA A 619 9.01 -14.52 -13.37
C ALA A 619 8.95 -15.24 -14.73
N ASP A 620 7.93 -15.00 -15.55
CA ASP A 620 7.84 -15.59 -16.89
C ASP A 620 8.95 -15.06 -17.82
N MET A 621 9.25 -13.75 -17.77
CA MET A 621 10.36 -13.17 -18.55
C MET A 621 11.72 -13.78 -18.14
N ILE A 622 11.97 -13.90 -16.83
CA ILE A 622 13.21 -14.48 -16.29
C ILE A 622 13.36 -15.94 -16.73
N LYS A 623 12.28 -16.73 -16.64
CA LYS A 623 12.31 -18.12 -17.07
C LYS A 623 12.65 -18.26 -18.54
N ARG A 624 11.98 -17.50 -19.41
CA ARG A 624 12.24 -17.52 -20.87
C ARG A 624 13.67 -17.12 -21.20
N ASP A 625 14.19 -16.06 -20.58
CA ASP A 625 15.54 -15.57 -20.83
C ASP A 625 16.63 -16.51 -20.31
N ASN A 626 16.29 -17.40 -19.36
CA ASN A 626 17.19 -18.36 -18.76
C ASN A 626 16.92 -19.81 -19.19
N TYR A 627 16.06 -20.03 -20.19
CA TYR A 627 15.69 -21.35 -20.70
C TYR A 627 15.20 -22.31 -19.59
N LEU A 628 14.31 -21.79 -18.72
CA LEU A 628 13.65 -22.54 -17.64
C LEU A 628 12.17 -22.67 -18.00
N ASP A 629 11.78 -23.82 -18.47
CA ASP A 629 10.39 -24.15 -18.80
C ASP A 629 9.58 -24.68 -17.59
#